data_df12c85e861df6a4a39ae1d9964765ff
#
_entry.id   df12c85e861df6a4a39ae1d9964765ff
#
_cell.length_a   1.000
_cell.length_b   1.000
_cell.length_c   1.000
_cell.angle_alpha   90.00
_cell.angle_beta   90.00
_cell.angle_gamma   90.00
#
_symmetry.space_group_name_H-M   'P 1'
#
loop_
_entity.id
_entity.type
_entity.pdbx_description
1 polymer ?
#
loop_
_entity_poly.entity_id
_entity_poly.type
_entity_poly.pdbx_seq_one_letter_code
_entity_poly.pdbx_strand_id
1 'polypeptide(L)'
;TQSRSSAASDVYKRQRSYTAKDIEVLEGLEPVRKRPGMYIGGTDIMAMHHLVSEVLDNSMDEVVAGFANKVEIKLVSQDTIEISDNGRGIPVDKHPKFKIPAVEVIMTTLHSGGKFSKNNYKTSGGLHGVGISVVNALSKKLTLEIARDKKYFVQTLSLIHI
;
A
#
# COMPACT_ATOMS: atom_id res chain seq x y z
N THR A 1 35.49 -38.54 -21.58
CA THR A 1 34.68 -39.01 -20.41
C THR A 1 34.93 -38.20 -19.12
N GLN A 2 35.99 -37.36 -19.03
CA GLN A 2 36.29 -36.55 -17.85
C GLN A 2 35.49 -35.25 -17.75
N SER A 3 34.98 -34.69 -18.85
CA SER A 3 34.29 -33.38 -18.84
C SER A 3 32.87 -33.42 -18.23
N ARG A 4 32.18 -34.56 -18.25
CA ARG A 4 30.84 -34.69 -17.64
C ARG A 4 30.86 -34.83 -16.10
N SER A 5 31.97 -35.28 -15.53
CA SER A 5 32.11 -35.45 -14.09
C SER A 5 32.34 -34.13 -13.36
N SER A 6 33.11 -33.19 -13.97
CA SER A 6 33.36 -31.87 -13.37
C SER A 6 32.12 -30.97 -13.36
N ALA A 7 31.36 -30.95 -14.47
CA ALA A 7 30.14 -30.17 -14.57
C ALA A 7 29.05 -30.64 -13.57
N ALA A 8 28.91 -31.97 -13.41
CA ALA A 8 27.98 -32.52 -12.41
C ALA A 8 28.44 -32.20 -10.96
N SER A 9 29.73 -32.21 -10.71
CA SER A 9 30.30 -31.84 -9.40
C SER A 9 30.10 -30.37 -9.08
N ASP A 10 30.22 -29.46 -10.06
CA ASP A 10 30.00 -28.02 -9.88
C ASP A 10 28.53 -27.67 -9.69
N VAL A 11 27.63 -28.34 -10.39
CA VAL A 11 26.18 -28.22 -10.16
C VAL A 11 25.82 -28.71 -8.76
N TYR A 12 26.38 -29.84 -8.32
CA TYR A 12 26.14 -30.38 -6.99
C TYR A 12 26.71 -29.49 -5.87
N LYS A 13 27.84 -28.82 -6.07
CA LYS A 13 28.40 -27.84 -5.13
C LYS A 13 27.52 -26.59 -5.03
N ARG A 14 26.95 -26.10 -6.14
CA ARG A 14 26.02 -24.98 -6.14
C ARG A 14 24.70 -25.29 -5.43
N GLN A 15 24.17 -26.50 -5.55
CA GLN A 15 22.95 -26.92 -4.87
C GLN A 15 23.10 -27.07 -3.36
N ARG A 16 24.32 -27.36 -2.86
CA ARG A 16 24.58 -27.47 -1.42
C ARG A 16 24.60 -26.13 -0.68
N SER A 17 24.73 -25.01 -1.37
CA SER A 17 24.77 -23.68 -0.76
C SER A 17 23.38 -23.04 -0.57
N TYR A 18 22.34 -23.55 -1.25
CA TYR A 18 20.97 -23.02 -1.15
C TYR A 18 20.08 -24.01 -0.41
N THR A 19 19.63 -23.61 0.75
CA THR A 19 18.82 -24.44 1.66
C THR A 19 17.51 -23.73 2.02
N ALA A 20 16.58 -24.43 2.65
CA ALA A 20 15.34 -23.84 3.14
C ALA A 20 15.56 -22.67 4.13
N LYS A 21 16.72 -22.61 4.78
CA LYS A 21 17.10 -21.50 5.68
C LYS A 21 17.38 -20.19 4.93
N ASP A 22 17.66 -20.28 3.63
CA ASP A 22 17.94 -19.13 2.78
C ASP A 22 16.65 -18.53 2.19
N ILE A 23 15.49 -19.14 2.48
CA ILE A 23 14.17 -18.65 2.07
C ILE A 23 13.66 -17.70 3.14
N GLU A 24 13.66 -16.40 2.83
CA GLU A 24 13.10 -15.38 3.70
C GLU A 24 11.61 -15.18 3.39
N VAL A 25 10.76 -15.26 4.41
CA VAL A 25 9.33 -14.95 4.32
C VAL A 25 9.12 -13.55 4.89
N LEU A 26 8.59 -12.67 4.07
CA LEU A 26 8.29 -11.28 4.44
C LEU A 26 6.80 -11.15 4.73
N GLU A 27 6.45 -10.50 5.85
CA GLU A 27 5.07 -10.30 6.28
C GLU A 27 4.69 -8.81 6.26
N GLY A 28 3.39 -8.54 6.24
CA GLY A 28 2.82 -7.19 6.32
C GLY A 28 3.28 -6.27 5.19
N LEU A 29 3.91 -5.16 5.55
CA LEU A 29 4.42 -4.14 4.62
C LEU A 29 5.92 -4.26 4.33
N GLU A 30 6.62 -5.22 4.94
CA GLU A 30 8.06 -5.43 4.69
C GLU A 30 8.42 -5.69 3.22
N PRO A 31 7.65 -6.49 2.45
CA PRO A 31 7.92 -6.72 1.03
C PRO A 31 7.99 -5.41 0.23
N VAL A 32 7.10 -4.47 0.54
CA VAL A 32 7.05 -3.16 -0.11
C VAL A 32 8.32 -2.36 0.17
N ARG A 33 8.76 -2.34 1.43
CA ARG A 33 9.95 -1.60 1.87
C ARG A 33 11.24 -2.19 1.31
N LYS A 34 11.35 -3.52 1.26
CA LYS A 34 12.53 -4.20 0.71
C LYS A 34 12.64 -4.07 -0.80
N ARG A 35 11.50 -4.05 -1.51
CA ARG A 35 11.46 -4.02 -2.98
C ARG A 35 10.43 -3.03 -3.51
N PRO A 36 10.58 -1.72 -3.23
CA PRO A 36 9.60 -0.70 -3.62
C PRO A 36 9.35 -0.67 -5.13
N GLY A 37 10.37 -0.90 -5.96
CA GLY A 37 10.24 -0.93 -7.40
C GLY A 37 9.22 -1.94 -7.95
N MET A 38 8.93 -3.01 -7.21
CA MET A 38 7.91 -3.99 -7.59
C MET A 38 6.48 -3.43 -7.45
N TYR A 39 6.29 -2.40 -6.61
CA TYR A 39 4.98 -1.84 -6.28
C TYR A 39 4.73 -0.49 -6.95
N ILE A 40 5.78 0.33 -7.12
CA ILE A 40 5.69 1.68 -7.67
C ILE A 40 6.57 1.89 -8.90
N GLY A 41 7.11 0.82 -9.48
CA GLY A 41 7.85 0.86 -10.74
C GLY A 41 9.28 1.36 -10.66
N GLY A 42 9.74 1.84 -9.50
CA GLY A 42 11.10 2.38 -9.32
C GLY A 42 11.34 2.91 -7.92
N THR A 43 12.41 3.71 -7.77
CA THR A 43 12.78 4.40 -6.54
C THR A 43 13.18 5.86 -6.80
N ASP A 44 12.84 6.38 -7.97
CA ASP A 44 13.13 7.72 -8.43
C ASP A 44 11.94 8.68 -8.18
N ILE A 45 12.05 9.91 -8.66
CA ILE A 45 10.99 10.93 -8.55
C ILE A 45 9.70 10.47 -9.23
N MET A 46 9.79 9.78 -10.36
CA MET A 46 8.61 9.27 -11.06
C MET A 46 7.84 8.25 -10.21
N ALA A 47 8.57 7.37 -9.53
CA ALA A 47 7.99 6.43 -8.57
C ALA A 47 7.29 7.15 -7.39
N MET A 48 7.85 8.27 -6.91
CA MET A 48 7.18 9.10 -5.89
C MET A 48 5.88 9.71 -6.40
N HIS A 49 5.80 10.11 -7.67
CA HIS A 49 4.55 10.60 -8.26
C HIS A 49 3.47 9.51 -8.28
N HIS A 50 3.84 8.23 -8.43
CA HIS A 50 2.88 7.13 -8.31
C HIS A 50 2.25 7.05 -6.92
N LEU A 51 2.99 7.33 -5.85
CA LEU A 51 2.41 7.38 -4.49
C LEU A 51 1.34 8.48 -4.37
N VAL A 52 1.59 9.65 -4.96
CA VAL A 52 0.60 10.74 -5.01
C VAL A 52 -0.63 10.33 -5.82
N SER A 53 -0.43 9.70 -6.97
CA SER A 53 -1.52 9.22 -7.82
C SER A 53 -2.39 8.20 -7.10
N GLU A 54 -1.81 7.27 -6.33
CA GLU A 54 -2.57 6.27 -5.56
C GLU A 54 -3.52 6.92 -4.53
N VAL A 55 -3.08 7.99 -3.86
CA VAL A 55 -3.94 8.72 -2.93
C VAL A 55 -5.02 9.51 -3.69
N LEU A 56 -4.63 10.17 -4.79
CA LEU A 56 -5.55 10.94 -5.62
C LEU A 56 -6.63 10.05 -6.24
N ASP A 57 -6.28 8.87 -6.72
CA ASP A 57 -7.22 7.90 -7.30
C ASP A 57 -8.30 7.48 -6.29
N ASN A 58 -7.95 7.37 -5.00
CA ASN A 58 -8.94 7.09 -3.96
C ASN A 58 -9.95 8.23 -3.81
N SER A 59 -9.51 9.50 -3.85
CA SER A 59 -10.39 10.67 -3.83
C SER A 59 -11.22 10.76 -5.12
N MET A 60 -10.61 10.47 -6.27
CA MET A 60 -11.31 10.46 -7.56
C MET A 60 -12.37 9.37 -7.66
N ASP A 61 -12.15 8.22 -7.04
CA ASP A 61 -13.18 7.17 -6.96
C ASP A 61 -14.45 7.65 -6.23
N GLU A 62 -14.32 8.47 -5.19
CA GLU A 62 -15.47 9.11 -4.52
C GLU A 62 -16.17 10.12 -5.44
N VAL A 63 -15.43 10.85 -6.28
CA VAL A 63 -15.99 11.76 -7.28
C VAL A 63 -16.76 10.99 -8.35
N VAL A 64 -16.16 9.94 -8.91
CA VAL A 64 -16.78 9.09 -9.95
C VAL A 64 -18.02 8.37 -9.41
N ALA A 65 -17.99 7.98 -8.15
CA ALA A 65 -19.15 7.38 -7.47
C ALA A 65 -20.24 8.41 -7.11
N GLY A 66 -20.01 9.71 -7.31
CA GLY A 66 -20.97 10.78 -7.07
C GLY A 66 -21.09 11.21 -5.61
N PHE A 67 -20.15 10.81 -4.75
CA PHE A 67 -20.15 11.15 -3.32
C PHE A 67 -19.26 12.35 -2.97
N ALA A 68 -18.31 12.69 -3.84
CA ALA A 68 -17.48 13.89 -3.71
C ALA A 68 -17.66 14.80 -4.92
N ASN A 69 -17.51 16.10 -4.70
CA ASN A 69 -17.50 17.12 -5.77
C ASN A 69 -16.34 18.11 -5.60
N LYS A 70 -15.47 17.88 -4.61
CA LYS A 70 -14.30 18.71 -4.36
C LYS A 70 -13.15 17.81 -3.94
N VAL A 71 -11.99 18.00 -4.62
CA VAL A 71 -10.70 17.43 -4.26
C VAL A 71 -9.69 18.56 -4.22
N GLU A 72 -8.91 18.65 -3.17
CA GLU A 72 -7.84 19.64 -3.02
C GLU A 72 -6.51 18.94 -2.83
N ILE A 73 -5.48 19.46 -3.49
CA ILE A 73 -4.10 19.01 -3.40
C ILE A 73 -3.26 20.20 -2.96
N LYS A 74 -2.50 20.04 -1.88
CA LYS A 74 -1.59 21.06 -1.35
C LYS A 74 -0.19 20.49 -1.17
N LEU A 75 0.79 21.15 -1.74
CA LEU A 75 2.19 20.93 -1.41
C LEU A 75 2.51 21.74 -0.14
N VAL A 76 2.53 21.05 1.01
CA VAL A 76 2.72 21.70 2.32
C VAL A 76 4.19 22.06 2.54
N SER A 77 5.09 21.18 2.08
CA SER A 77 6.55 21.41 2.08
C SER A 77 7.19 20.63 0.92
N GLN A 78 8.52 20.66 0.82
CA GLN A 78 9.24 19.94 -0.25
C GLN A 78 9.04 18.42 -0.21
N ASP A 79 8.67 17.86 0.95
CA ASP A 79 8.53 16.44 1.21
C ASP A 79 7.16 16.03 1.75
N THR A 80 6.21 16.98 1.79
CA THR A 80 4.89 16.78 2.37
C THR A 80 3.80 17.26 1.44
N ILE A 81 2.90 16.36 1.08
CA ILE A 81 1.70 16.64 0.28
C ILE A 81 0.45 16.30 1.08
N GLU A 82 -0.57 17.13 0.96
CA GLU A 82 -1.90 16.92 1.51
C GLU A 82 -2.89 16.74 0.36
N ILE A 83 -3.70 15.70 0.42
CA ILE A 83 -4.80 15.46 -0.50
C ILE A 83 -6.06 15.30 0.34
N SER A 84 -7.08 16.07 0.02
CA SER A 84 -8.37 16.02 0.72
C SER A 84 -9.53 16.00 -0.26
N ASP A 85 -10.59 15.31 0.11
CA ASP A 85 -11.87 15.28 -0.59
C ASP A 85 -13.03 15.49 0.39
N ASN A 86 -14.19 15.78 -0.16
CA ASN A 86 -15.43 15.90 0.60
C ASN A 86 -16.36 14.69 0.41
N GLY A 87 -15.80 13.51 0.16
CA GLY A 87 -16.52 12.26 0.00
C GLY A 87 -17.01 11.66 1.32
N ARG A 88 -17.38 10.37 1.27
CA ARG A 88 -17.94 9.64 2.44
C ARG A 88 -16.93 9.38 3.55
N GLY A 89 -15.65 9.44 3.25
CA GLY A 89 -14.56 9.01 4.12
C GLY A 89 -14.44 7.47 4.25
N ILE A 90 -13.25 7.02 4.57
CA ILE A 90 -12.94 5.60 4.79
C ILE A 90 -13.67 5.10 6.05
N PRO A 91 -14.22 3.87 6.06
CA PRO A 91 -14.82 3.29 7.26
C PRO A 91 -13.85 3.22 8.44
N VAL A 92 -14.29 3.73 9.59
CA VAL A 92 -13.51 3.74 10.85
C VAL A 92 -14.03 2.71 11.86
N ASP A 93 -15.09 2.01 11.55
CA ASP A 93 -15.66 0.97 12.39
C ASP A 93 -14.68 -0.19 12.57
N LYS A 94 -14.85 -0.94 13.66
CA LYS A 94 -14.01 -2.12 13.91
C LYS A 94 -14.25 -3.20 12.85
N HIS A 95 -13.17 -3.64 12.22
CA HIS A 95 -13.21 -4.73 11.25
C HIS A 95 -13.62 -6.04 11.95
N PRO A 96 -14.62 -6.79 11.42
CA PRO A 96 -15.18 -7.97 12.10
C PRO A 96 -14.13 -9.03 12.48
N LYS A 97 -13.15 -9.27 11.60
CA LYS A 97 -12.11 -10.27 11.76
C LYS A 97 -10.96 -9.78 12.65
N PHE A 98 -10.45 -8.56 12.40
CA PHE A 98 -9.22 -8.06 13.03
C PHE A 98 -9.46 -7.32 14.35
N LYS A 99 -10.72 -6.89 14.63
CA LYS A 99 -11.11 -6.16 15.85
C LYS A 99 -10.45 -4.80 16.05
N ILE A 100 -9.72 -4.30 15.06
CA ILE A 100 -9.15 -2.95 14.97
C ILE A 100 -9.93 -2.11 13.95
N PRO A 101 -9.77 -0.77 13.90
CA PRO A 101 -10.44 0.07 12.92
C PRO A 101 -10.20 -0.40 11.48
N ALA A 102 -11.24 -0.38 10.65
CA ALA A 102 -11.13 -0.83 9.26
C ALA A 102 -10.09 -0.02 8.47
N VAL A 103 -9.99 1.28 8.74
CA VAL A 103 -8.98 2.15 8.16
C VAL A 103 -7.56 1.67 8.47
N GLU A 104 -7.29 1.21 9.69
CA GLU A 104 -5.99 0.68 10.08
C GLU A 104 -5.66 -0.62 9.32
N VAL A 105 -6.64 -1.50 9.15
CA VAL A 105 -6.48 -2.72 8.33
C VAL A 105 -6.11 -2.34 6.88
N ILE A 106 -6.82 -1.37 6.29
CA ILE A 106 -6.59 -0.92 4.92
C ILE A 106 -5.17 -0.33 4.77
N MET A 107 -4.69 0.41 5.77
CA MET A 107 -3.38 1.06 5.74
C MET A 107 -2.21 0.12 6.00
N THR A 108 -2.42 -0.98 6.72
CA THR A 108 -1.34 -1.85 7.20
C THR A 108 -1.33 -3.24 6.56
N THR A 109 -2.34 -3.57 5.76
CA THR A 109 -2.46 -4.90 5.14
C THR A 109 -2.57 -4.75 3.62
N LEU A 110 -1.67 -5.41 2.89
CA LEU A 110 -1.78 -5.52 1.44
C LEU A 110 -3.05 -6.29 1.05
N HIS A 111 -3.59 -5.96 -0.12
CA HIS A 111 -4.81 -6.61 -0.65
C HIS A 111 -6.02 -6.50 0.29
N SER A 112 -6.11 -5.41 1.04
CA SER A 112 -7.26 -5.07 1.88
C SER A 112 -7.98 -3.84 1.32
N GLY A 113 -9.29 -3.87 1.24
CA GLY A 113 -10.08 -2.72 0.80
C GLY A 113 -11.48 -3.07 0.36
N GLY A 114 -12.39 -2.09 0.40
CA GLY A 114 -13.80 -2.24 0.03
C GLY A 114 -14.04 -2.35 -1.49
N LYS A 115 -13.02 -2.10 -2.31
CA LYS A 115 -13.11 -2.09 -3.78
C LYS A 115 -13.17 -3.49 -4.41
N PHE A 116 -12.88 -4.55 -3.65
CA PHE A 116 -13.08 -5.94 -4.08
C PHE A 116 -14.56 -6.34 -4.17
N SER A 117 -15.46 -5.60 -3.53
CA SER A 117 -16.90 -5.84 -3.59
C SER A 117 -17.51 -5.02 -4.73
N LYS A 118 -18.11 -5.69 -5.73
CA LYS A 118 -18.82 -5.08 -6.88
C LYS A 118 -19.97 -4.15 -6.45
N ASN A 119 -20.43 -4.25 -5.20
CA ASN A 119 -21.56 -3.47 -4.71
C ASN A 119 -21.22 -2.02 -4.33
N ASN A 120 -19.96 -1.74 -4.03
CA ASN A 120 -19.54 -0.43 -3.51
C ASN A 120 -19.02 0.52 -4.59
N TYR A 121 -18.40 -0.01 -5.65
CA TYR A 121 -17.87 0.78 -6.76
C TYR A 121 -18.12 0.06 -8.09
N LYS A 122 -18.79 0.72 -9.03
CA LYS A 122 -19.03 0.20 -10.39
C LYS A 122 -17.77 0.30 -11.26
N THR A 123 -16.99 1.34 -11.03
CA THR A 123 -15.69 1.62 -11.66
C THR A 123 -14.75 2.15 -10.59
N SER A 124 -13.50 1.72 -10.58
CA SER A 124 -12.47 2.18 -9.64
C SER A 124 -11.12 2.19 -10.32
N GLY A 125 -10.34 3.27 -10.16
CA GLY A 125 -8.96 3.37 -10.62
C GLY A 125 -8.02 2.41 -9.88
N GLY A 126 -8.29 2.16 -8.60
CA GLY A 126 -7.49 1.28 -7.74
C GLY A 126 -8.01 -0.15 -7.66
N LEU A 127 -7.83 -0.96 -8.70
CA LEU A 127 -8.37 -2.33 -8.77
C LEU A 127 -7.68 -3.34 -7.84
N HIS A 128 -6.48 -3.06 -7.35
CA HIS A 128 -5.62 -4.03 -6.67
C HIS A 128 -5.70 -3.98 -5.14
N GLY A 129 -6.27 -2.91 -4.54
CA GLY A 129 -6.38 -2.74 -3.09
C GLY A 129 -5.02 -2.67 -2.36
N VAL A 130 -3.97 -2.26 -3.08
CA VAL A 130 -2.60 -2.18 -2.55
C VAL A 130 -2.10 -0.76 -2.42
N GLY A 131 -2.66 0.19 -3.19
CA GLY A 131 -2.11 1.54 -3.36
C GLY A 131 -1.87 2.28 -2.06
N ILE A 132 -2.90 2.46 -1.23
CA ILE A 132 -2.77 3.26 -0.01
C ILE A 132 -1.89 2.60 1.06
N SER A 133 -1.86 1.28 1.15
CA SER A 133 -0.95 0.56 2.05
C SER A 133 0.51 0.67 1.59
N VAL A 134 0.74 0.73 0.27
CA VAL A 134 2.06 1.01 -0.31
C VAL A 134 2.51 2.44 -0.01
N VAL A 135 1.61 3.42 -0.10
CA VAL A 135 1.89 4.81 0.32
C VAL A 135 2.32 4.86 1.78
N ASN A 136 1.57 4.18 2.68
CA ASN A 136 1.95 4.08 4.09
C ASN A 136 3.32 3.41 4.27
N ALA A 137 3.57 2.30 3.58
CA ALA A 137 4.83 1.56 3.69
C ALA A 137 6.06 2.38 3.31
N LEU A 138 5.93 3.30 2.36
CA LEU A 138 7.03 4.10 1.79
C LEU A 138 7.08 5.54 2.32
N SER A 139 6.09 5.96 3.11
CA SER A 139 6.08 7.27 3.76
C SER A 139 6.78 7.24 5.12
N LYS A 140 7.56 8.25 5.45
CA LYS A 140 8.12 8.42 6.81
C LYS A 140 7.00 8.60 7.84
N LYS A 141 5.96 9.34 7.45
CA LYS A 141 4.78 9.61 8.26
C LYS A 141 3.57 9.76 7.35
N LEU A 142 2.48 9.11 7.69
CA LEU A 142 1.18 9.28 7.06
C LEU A 142 0.18 9.70 8.14
N THR A 143 -0.50 10.81 7.94
CA THR A 143 -1.60 11.26 8.81
C THR A 143 -2.90 11.19 8.04
N LEU A 144 -3.88 10.56 8.64
CA LEU A 144 -5.23 10.41 8.13
C LEU A 144 -6.20 11.19 9.01
N GLU A 145 -7.04 11.99 8.36
CA GLU A 145 -8.14 12.72 8.99
C GLU A 145 -9.43 12.35 8.28
N ILE A 146 -10.38 11.80 9.01
CA ILE A 146 -11.63 11.29 8.43
C ILE A 146 -12.80 11.87 9.21
N ALA A 147 -13.67 12.60 8.51
CA ALA A 147 -14.96 13.05 9.01
C ALA A 147 -16.06 12.12 8.47
N ARG A 148 -16.66 11.31 9.36
CA ARG A 148 -17.72 10.37 8.97
C ARG A 148 -18.73 10.19 10.12
N ASP A 149 -20.02 10.09 9.78
CA ASP A 149 -21.10 9.84 10.74
C ASP A 149 -21.08 10.80 11.95
N LYS A 150 -20.82 12.10 11.70
CA LYS A 150 -20.67 13.17 12.71
C LYS A 150 -19.51 12.93 13.70
N LYS A 151 -18.57 12.09 13.36
CA LYS A 151 -17.34 11.85 14.12
C LYS A 151 -16.14 12.30 13.31
N TYR A 152 -15.11 12.75 14.01
CA TYR A 152 -13.82 13.09 13.44
C TYR A 152 -12.78 12.11 13.98
N PHE A 153 -12.09 11.46 13.07
CA PHE A 153 -11.08 10.46 13.37
C PHE A 153 -9.74 10.92 12.82
N VAL A 154 -8.71 10.85 13.66
CA VAL A 154 -7.34 11.17 13.27
C VAL A 154 -6.44 10.01 13.65
N GLN A 155 -5.65 9.54 12.71
CA GLN A 155 -4.65 8.51 12.93
C GLN A 155 -3.34 8.90 12.25
N THR A 156 -2.25 8.79 12.99
CA THR A 156 -0.90 8.96 12.44
C THR A 156 -0.19 7.61 12.44
N LEU A 157 0.30 7.24 11.27
CA LEU A 157 1.12 6.05 11.05
C LEU A 157 2.56 6.52 10.80
N SER A 158 3.52 5.93 11.50
CA SER A 158 4.93 6.30 11.39
C SER A 158 5.80 5.05 11.30
N LEU A 159 6.83 5.10 10.47
CA LEU A 159 7.83 4.03 10.35
C LEU A 159 8.62 3.78 11.62
N ILE A 160 8.64 4.74 12.55
CA ILE A 160 9.47 4.69 13.78
C ILE A 160 8.84 3.79 14.86
N HIS A 161 7.59 3.39 14.71
CA HIS A 161 6.83 2.62 15.71
C HIS A 161 6.54 1.17 15.31
N ILE A 162 7.29 0.66 14.34
CA ILE A 162 7.17 -0.74 13.94
C ILE A 162 8.43 -1.51 14.35
#